data_05299b56850cd1e5aa4bcff47608709f
#
_entry.id   05299b56850cd1e5aa4bcff47608709f
#
_cell.length_a   1.000
_cell.length_b   1.000
_cell.length_c   1.000
_cell.angle_alpha   90.00
_cell.angle_beta   90.00
_cell.angle_gamma   90.00
#
_symmetry.space_group_name_H-M   'P 1'
#
loop_
_entity.id
_entity.type
_entity.pdbx_description
1 polymer ?
#
loop_
_entity_poly.entity_id
_entity_poly.type
_entity_poly.pdbx_seq_one_letter_code
_entity_poly.pdbx_strand_id
1 'polypeptide(L)'
;MSFKPKSTIEASILDLWKELDPSAAFIGGLKEYAGRMPLPDFPHLESMTRKIGELSSKSETRSQKRLLASLGANVKLALMGEAQIPPDIAISAFFAHLIKEGMVATHLTSLANETVRALRAYASTGPSRSCPTGIRILTSIRCAGLLEVADMLKKQTRSKQLQSAVQSMVAAVNDYSQKFGVTGFKNSGFDEIVEICSREGCDLGRSSYYADALANLYDYSESPTELEARGMSMLDRELPSFKREVEELASKLGVQTKAEVVAHTISKKKALKASRVVGYIKGLKQHVAKLVSTNIVKINPRYVTRVVETPTYLSGMFPSGGAMFLDFLTKKPFQVFMATTDPRRAPETSPAELLNLLVHEEYGHCLHSSNSAMSFGAKPTLTEMLQSQAGNAVSEGISFHREVEFLNYLNEMKQRKATTSERAFLKFLAKYGGADEIFEEYTFFTHLWRMVRFLRVVGDARINSDKQNLMEFIDWANRETGLSKSMVYHQVFPAHQGNGPGYASTYAILGESVATIQQEALRNGKKLVDFDTYACSLGFPPRSVFEEKLRTYATG
;
A
#
# COMPACT_ATOMS: atom_id res chain seq x y z
N MET A 1 -3.52 -12.65 21.99
CA MET A 1 -2.85 -13.03 20.72
C MET A 1 -3.35 -14.39 20.27
N SER A 2 -3.70 -14.55 18.99
CA SER A 2 -4.14 -15.85 18.43
C SER A 2 -2.96 -16.74 18.05
N PHE A 3 -1.91 -16.10 17.60
CA PHE A 3 -0.67 -16.76 17.21
C PHE A 3 0.30 -16.75 18.39
N LYS A 4 0.57 -17.93 18.93
CA LYS A 4 1.55 -18.08 20.04
C LYS A 4 2.87 -18.58 19.47
N PRO A 5 4.02 -18.11 20.01
CA PRO A 5 5.31 -18.69 19.65
C PRO A 5 5.33 -20.21 19.94
N LYS A 6 5.84 -20.98 19.00
CA LYS A 6 5.99 -22.43 19.11
C LYS A 6 7.40 -22.86 19.54
N SER A 7 8.35 -21.93 19.48
CA SER A 7 9.74 -22.15 19.87
C SER A 7 10.33 -20.89 20.53
N THR A 8 11.46 -21.05 21.20
CA THR A 8 12.22 -19.91 21.79
C THR A 8 12.65 -18.92 20.72
N ILE A 9 13.01 -19.40 19.54
CA ILE A 9 13.40 -18.51 18.42
C ILE A 9 12.22 -17.68 17.91
N GLU A 10 11.02 -18.26 17.78
CA GLU A 10 9.81 -17.50 17.42
C GLU A 10 9.46 -16.43 18.48
N ALA A 11 9.62 -16.75 19.76
CA ALA A 11 9.41 -15.80 20.85
C ALA A 11 10.40 -14.62 20.73
N SER A 12 11.67 -14.92 20.51
CA SER A 12 12.70 -13.89 20.35
C SER A 12 12.51 -13.02 19.10
N ILE A 13 12.03 -13.60 17.99
CA ILE A 13 11.68 -12.86 16.77
C ILE A 13 10.47 -11.94 17.04
N LEU A 14 9.46 -12.41 17.76
CA LEU A 14 8.32 -11.57 18.14
C LEU A 14 8.76 -10.40 19.03
N ASP A 15 9.67 -10.63 20.00
CA ASP A 15 10.15 -9.59 20.89
C ASP A 15 10.99 -8.56 20.12
N LEU A 16 11.86 -9.00 19.20
CA LEU A 16 12.58 -8.11 18.29
C LEU A 16 11.62 -7.27 17.43
N TRP A 17 10.61 -7.89 16.83
CA TRP A 17 9.63 -7.19 15.98
C TRP A 17 8.86 -6.11 16.76
N LYS A 18 8.43 -6.41 17.99
CA LYS A 18 7.78 -5.44 18.89
C LYS A 18 8.70 -4.28 19.30
N GLU A 19 9.99 -4.56 19.44
CA GLU A 19 11.00 -3.54 19.80
C GLU A 19 11.32 -2.64 18.60
N LEU A 20 11.38 -3.21 17.38
CA LEU A 20 11.60 -2.47 16.14
C LEU A 20 10.43 -1.53 15.81
N ASP A 21 9.20 -2.01 15.97
CA ASP A 21 8.00 -1.23 15.69
C ASP A 21 6.89 -1.49 16.72
N PRO A 22 6.96 -0.80 17.88
CA PRO A 22 5.90 -0.87 18.88
C PRO A 22 4.55 -0.36 18.40
N SER A 23 4.52 0.55 17.39
CA SER A 23 3.27 1.02 16.80
C SER A 23 2.60 -0.07 15.96
N ALA A 24 3.36 -0.83 15.17
CA ALA A 24 2.85 -2.01 14.47
C ALA A 24 2.37 -3.10 15.45
N ALA A 25 3.03 -3.25 16.59
CA ALA A 25 2.56 -4.16 17.66
C ALA A 25 1.19 -3.76 18.21
N PHE A 26 0.95 -2.47 18.45
CA PHE A 26 -0.38 -1.96 18.82
C PHE A 26 -1.40 -2.15 17.71
N ILE A 27 -1.04 -1.82 16.47
CA ILE A 27 -1.88 -2.04 15.28
C ILE A 27 -2.27 -3.52 15.17
N GLY A 28 -1.33 -4.44 15.40
CA GLY A 28 -1.55 -5.89 15.41
C GLY A 28 -2.41 -6.43 16.57
N GLY A 29 -2.71 -5.61 17.57
CA GLY A 29 -3.63 -5.96 18.66
C GLY A 29 -2.97 -6.16 20.03
N LEU A 30 -1.69 -5.79 20.21
CA LEU A 30 -0.98 -5.84 21.48
C LEU A 30 -1.20 -4.52 22.24
N LYS A 31 -2.23 -4.49 23.07
CA LYS A 31 -2.72 -3.26 23.74
C LYS A 31 -1.70 -2.60 24.66
N GLU A 32 -0.77 -3.36 25.22
CA GLU A 32 0.32 -2.87 26.07
C GLU A 32 1.31 -1.96 25.33
N TYR A 33 1.22 -1.89 24.00
CA TYR A 33 2.01 -0.99 23.14
C TYR A 33 1.25 0.29 22.78
N ALA A 34 0.06 0.54 23.35
CA ALA A 34 -0.67 1.78 23.12
C ALA A 34 0.18 3.01 23.49
N GLY A 35 0.19 4.01 22.62
CA GLY A 35 0.91 5.26 22.82
C GLY A 35 2.43 5.15 22.64
N ARG A 36 2.96 4.09 22.06
CA ARG A 36 4.39 3.90 21.79
C ARG A 36 4.75 4.11 20.33
N MET A 37 5.98 4.58 20.10
CA MET A 37 6.59 4.79 18.78
C MET A 37 7.96 4.11 18.72
N PRO A 38 8.45 3.69 17.54
CA PRO A 38 9.82 3.24 17.38
C PRO A 38 10.80 4.38 17.65
N LEU A 39 11.99 4.04 18.15
CA LEU A 39 13.06 4.99 18.39
C LEU A 39 14.11 4.88 17.27
N PRO A 40 14.20 5.85 16.36
CA PRO A 40 15.06 5.77 15.19
C PRO A 40 16.46 6.37 15.42
N ASP A 41 17.03 6.22 16.62
CA ASP A 41 18.42 6.64 16.87
C ASP A 41 19.44 5.58 16.45
N PHE A 42 20.66 6.04 16.14
CA PHE A 42 21.72 5.14 15.65
C PHE A 42 22.09 4.04 16.64
N PRO A 43 22.33 4.32 17.95
CA PRO A 43 22.69 3.28 18.90
C PRO A 43 21.63 2.19 19.00
N HIS A 44 20.34 2.57 18.94
CA HIS A 44 19.23 1.62 18.94
C HIS A 44 19.23 0.78 17.67
N LEU A 45 19.31 1.41 16.49
CA LEU A 45 19.32 0.71 15.20
C LEU A 45 20.52 -0.23 15.06
N GLU A 46 21.72 0.15 15.52
CA GLU A 46 22.90 -0.71 15.55
C GLU A 46 22.71 -1.91 16.51
N SER A 47 22.08 -1.69 17.67
CA SER A 47 21.71 -2.78 18.58
C SER A 47 20.74 -3.75 17.91
N MET A 48 19.74 -3.25 17.18
CA MET A 48 18.81 -4.10 16.43
C MET A 48 19.51 -4.89 15.34
N THR A 49 20.45 -4.30 14.61
CA THR A 49 21.27 -5.00 13.61
C THR A 49 22.01 -6.20 14.22
N ARG A 50 22.61 -6.05 15.39
CA ARG A 50 23.29 -7.16 16.10
C ARG A 50 22.30 -8.26 16.51
N LYS A 51 21.17 -7.89 17.12
CA LYS A 51 20.12 -8.85 17.51
C LYS A 51 19.58 -9.63 16.31
N ILE A 52 19.37 -8.95 15.16
CA ILE A 52 18.94 -9.59 13.91
C ILE A 52 19.99 -10.62 13.45
N GLY A 53 21.27 -10.25 13.46
CA GLY A 53 22.36 -11.16 13.09
C GLY A 53 22.41 -12.42 13.97
N GLU A 54 22.29 -12.26 15.29
CA GLU A 54 22.24 -13.37 16.25
C GLU A 54 21.03 -14.28 16.04
N LEU A 55 19.85 -13.72 15.78
CA LEU A 55 18.65 -14.50 15.53
C LEU A 55 18.70 -15.19 14.16
N SER A 56 19.26 -14.54 13.15
CA SER A 56 19.43 -15.12 11.81
C SER A 56 20.31 -16.38 11.84
N SER A 57 21.38 -16.38 12.65
CA SER A 57 22.26 -17.56 12.80
C SER A 57 21.58 -18.74 13.51
N LYS A 58 20.54 -18.47 14.32
CA LYS A 58 19.75 -19.47 15.08
C LYS A 58 18.46 -19.87 14.39
N SER A 59 18.12 -19.24 13.25
CA SER A 59 16.86 -19.45 12.55
C SER A 59 16.76 -20.85 11.95
N GLU A 60 15.64 -21.53 12.21
CA GLU A 60 15.38 -22.91 11.82
C GLU A 60 14.63 -23.02 10.49
N THR A 61 13.75 -22.05 10.19
CA THR A 61 12.89 -22.08 9.01
C THR A 61 13.24 -21.00 7.99
N ARG A 62 12.92 -21.27 6.72
CA ARG A 62 13.08 -20.28 5.64
C ARG A 62 12.26 -19.00 5.93
N SER A 63 11.04 -19.13 6.46
CA SER A 63 10.18 -18.02 6.83
C SER A 63 10.87 -17.10 7.86
N GLN A 64 11.47 -17.67 8.92
CA GLN A 64 12.22 -16.90 9.93
C GLN A 64 13.42 -16.17 9.31
N LYS A 65 14.23 -16.88 8.52
CA LYS A 65 15.42 -16.30 7.87
C LYS A 65 15.06 -15.13 6.96
N ARG A 66 14.03 -15.28 6.15
CA ARG A 66 13.59 -14.24 5.20
C ARG A 66 12.92 -13.05 5.90
N LEU A 67 12.11 -13.29 6.94
CA LEU A 67 11.59 -12.20 7.77
C LEU A 67 12.71 -11.38 8.41
N LEU A 68 13.69 -12.04 9.02
CA LEU A 68 14.83 -11.35 9.64
C LEU A 68 15.68 -10.59 8.61
N ALA A 69 15.84 -11.12 7.39
CA ALA A 69 16.49 -10.42 6.30
C ALA A 69 15.74 -9.13 5.93
N SER A 70 14.42 -9.20 5.81
CA SER A 70 13.57 -8.02 5.51
C SER A 70 13.63 -6.97 6.62
N LEU A 71 13.56 -7.39 7.89
CA LEU A 71 13.71 -6.47 9.03
C LEU A 71 15.10 -5.84 9.08
N GLY A 72 16.15 -6.62 8.81
CA GLY A 72 17.53 -6.14 8.77
C GLY A 72 17.79 -5.15 7.64
N ALA A 73 17.24 -5.42 6.46
CA ALA A 73 17.31 -4.51 5.33
C ALA A 73 16.62 -3.18 5.62
N ASN A 74 15.46 -3.21 6.28
CA ASN A 74 14.75 -1.99 6.69
C ASN A 74 15.56 -1.17 7.71
N VAL A 75 16.19 -1.81 8.70
CA VAL A 75 17.08 -1.15 9.65
C VAL A 75 18.28 -0.53 8.93
N LYS A 76 18.88 -1.23 7.96
CA LYS A 76 19.98 -0.72 7.15
C LYS A 76 19.59 0.52 6.34
N LEU A 77 18.42 0.50 5.69
CA LEU A 77 17.90 1.69 4.99
C LEU A 77 17.65 2.87 5.95
N ALA A 78 17.18 2.59 7.17
CA ALA A 78 17.02 3.62 8.20
C ALA A 78 18.36 4.23 8.61
N LEU A 79 19.40 3.42 8.77
CA LEU A 79 20.77 3.88 9.05
C LEU A 79 21.34 4.72 7.90
N MET A 80 20.96 4.43 6.65
CA MET A 80 21.36 5.20 5.46
C MET A 80 20.51 6.46 5.23
N GLY A 81 19.39 6.63 5.93
CA GLY A 81 18.45 7.73 5.71
C GLY A 81 17.46 7.49 4.55
N GLU A 82 17.36 6.27 4.07
CA GLU A 82 16.51 5.88 2.93
C GLU A 82 15.25 5.09 3.33
N ALA A 83 14.94 4.96 4.64
CA ALA A 83 13.75 4.27 5.13
C ALA A 83 12.62 5.23 5.53
N GLN A 84 11.50 4.65 5.96
CA GLN A 84 10.40 5.40 6.53
C GLN A 84 10.86 6.35 7.62
N ILE A 85 10.33 7.56 7.58
CA ILE A 85 10.64 8.64 8.50
C ILE A 85 9.64 8.71 9.65
N PRO A 86 10.02 9.21 10.84
CA PRO A 86 9.14 9.29 11.99
C PRO A 86 7.76 9.91 11.75
N PRO A 87 7.58 10.97 10.94
CA PRO A 87 6.25 11.51 10.65
C PRO A 87 5.28 10.53 10.00
N ASP A 88 5.73 9.65 9.11
CA ASP A 88 4.89 8.62 8.48
C ASP A 88 4.31 7.65 9.51
N ILE A 89 5.19 7.14 10.38
CA ILE A 89 4.83 6.20 11.43
C ILE A 89 3.86 6.86 12.42
N ALA A 90 4.13 8.11 12.80
CA ALA A 90 3.29 8.86 13.72
C ALA A 90 1.86 9.05 13.19
N ILE A 91 1.70 9.48 11.93
CA ILE A 91 0.38 9.67 11.31
C ILE A 91 -0.42 8.35 11.34
N SER A 92 0.20 7.25 10.93
CA SER A 92 -0.43 5.92 10.93
C SER A 92 -0.79 5.45 12.33
N ALA A 93 0.08 5.70 13.32
CA ALA A 93 -0.16 5.36 14.72
C ALA A 93 -1.31 6.19 15.32
N PHE A 94 -1.38 7.49 15.06
CA PHE A 94 -2.52 8.33 15.50
C PHE A 94 -3.84 7.84 14.88
N PHE A 95 -3.85 7.54 13.58
CA PHE A 95 -5.05 7.01 12.94
C PHE A 95 -5.49 5.68 13.58
N ALA A 96 -4.57 4.76 13.80
CA ALA A 96 -4.87 3.47 14.43
C ALA A 96 -5.45 3.64 15.84
N HIS A 97 -4.90 4.55 16.66
CA HIS A 97 -5.45 4.84 18.00
C HIS A 97 -6.86 5.42 17.91
N LEU A 98 -7.07 6.40 17.05
CA LEU A 98 -8.38 7.04 16.90
C LEU A 98 -9.45 6.06 16.41
N ILE A 99 -9.13 5.16 15.50
CA ILE A 99 -10.07 4.15 14.99
C ILE A 99 -10.34 3.03 16.01
N LYS A 100 -9.32 2.59 16.77
CA LYS A 100 -9.45 1.49 17.73
C LYS A 100 -10.06 1.93 19.06
N GLU A 101 -9.66 3.09 19.56
CA GLU A 101 -9.92 3.52 20.93
C GLU A 101 -10.62 4.89 21.03
N GLY A 102 -10.71 5.63 19.91
CA GLY A 102 -11.23 7.00 19.89
C GLY A 102 -10.28 7.97 20.58
N MET A 103 -10.85 8.99 21.23
CA MET A 103 -10.12 10.09 21.89
C MET A 103 -9.63 9.73 23.30
N VAL A 104 -8.94 8.59 23.49
CA VAL A 104 -8.35 8.22 24.79
C VAL A 104 -7.15 9.13 25.09
N ALA A 105 -7.38 10.18 25.89
CA ALA A 105 -6.42 11.25 26.10
C ALA A 105 -5.06 10.77 26.65
N THR A 106 -5.02 9.75 27.51
CA THR A 106 -3.77 9.19 28.07
C THR A 106 -2.89 8.58 26.99
N HIS A 107 -3.47 7.76 26.10
CA HIS A 107 -2.73 7.12 25.02
C HIS A 107 -2.28 8.12 23.96
N LEU A 108 -3.15 9.07 23.60
CA LEU A 108 -2.81 10.12 22.63
C LEU A 108 -1.75 11.09 23.19
N THR A 109 -1.75 11.36 24.50
CA THR A 109 -0.69 12.14 25.17
C THR A 109 0.64 11.41 25.11
N SER A 110 0.64 10.10 25.42
CA SER A 110 1.83 9.27 25.32
C SER A 110 2.36 9.25 23.89
N LEU A 111 1.49 9.02 22.90
CA LEU A 111 1.86 8.99 21.49
C LEU A 111 2.44 10.33 21.00
N ALA A 112 1.87 11.46 21.40
CA ALA A 112 2.40 12.79 21.07
C ALA A 112 3.81 12.99 21.65
N ASN A 113 4.03 12.61 22.92
CA ASN A 113 5.35 12.69 23.55
C ASN A 113 6.38 11.75 22.90
N GLU A 114 5.98 10.51 22.57
CA GLU A 114 6.83 9.57 21.86
C GLU A 114 7.18 10.07 20.44
N THR A 115 6.21 10.72 19.76
CA THR A 115 6.46 11.37 18.46
C THR A 115 7.53 12.45 18.59
N VAL A 116 7.44 13.32 19.62
CA VAL A 116 8.47 14.34 19.89
C VAL A 116 9.82 13.69 20.14
N ARG A 117 9.87 12.61 20.91
CA ARG A 117 11.08 11.86 21.19
C ARG A 117 11.68 11.28 19.91
N ALA A 118 10.88 10.64 19.06
CA ALA A 118 11.32 10.02 17.81
C ALA A 118 11.87 11.07 16.81
N LEU A 119 11.16 12.21 16.65
CA LEU A 119 11.60 13.31 15.79
C LEU A 119 12.94 13.88 16.25
N ARG A 120 13.11 14.14 17.56
CA ARG A 120 14.35 14.66 18.13
C ARG A 120 15.50 13.64 18.05
N ALA A 121 15.24 12.37 18.32
CA ALA A 121 16.23 11.30 18.23
C ALA A 121 16.74 11.19 16.79
N TYR A 122 15.86 11.18 15.79
CA TYR A 122 16.26 11.17 14.39
C TYR A 122 17.06 12.43 14.01
N ALA A 123 16.63 13.59 14.48
CA ALA A 123 17.31 14.86 14.22
C ALA A 123 18.71 14.94 14.86
N SER A 124 18.93 14.29 16.01
CA SER A 124 20.22 14.30 16.71
C SER A 124 21.25 13.35 16.10
N THR A 125 20.83 12.37 15.30
CA THR A 125 21.72 11.32 14.75
C THR A 125 22.60 11.79 13.59
N GLY A 126 22.58 13.06 13.25
CA GLY A 126 23.70 13.65 12.60
C GLY A 126 23.46 14.56 11.41
N PRO A 127 24.31 15.58 11.29
CA PRO A 127 24.45 16.41 10.09
C PRO A 127 25.04 15.64 8.90
N SER A 128 25.54 14.40 9.11
CA SER A 128 26.18 13.57 8.09
C SER A 128 25.19 12.78 7.21
N ARG A 129 23.88 12.79 7.50
CA ARG A 129 22.88 12.15 6.65
C ARG A 129 22.56 13.05 5.48
N SER A 130 23.07 12.70 4.32
CA SER A 130 22.54 13.18 3.06
C SER A 130 21.15 12.55 2.86
N CYS A 131 20.09 13.30 3.17
CA CYS A 131 18.74 12.86 2.88
C CYS A 131 18.43 13.15 1.41
N PRO A 132 18.11 12.14 0.58
CA PRO A 132 17.77 12.35 -0.83
C PRO A 132 16.62 13.34 -0.99
N THR A 133 16.63 14.13 -2.07
CA THR A 133 15.59 15.15 -2.34
C THR A 133 14.18 14.57 -2.32
N GLY A 134 14.00 13.35 -2.83
CA GLY A 134 12.72 12.63 -2.75
C GLY A 134 12.23 12.40 -1.33
N ILE A 135 13.09 11.98 -0.43
CA ILE A 135 12.75 11.81 0.99
C ILE A 135 12.44 13.15 1.65
N ARG A 136 13.13 14.22 1.28
CA ARG A 136 12.87 15.58 1.79
C ARG A 136 11.49 16.09 1.36
N ILE A 137 11.09 15.85 0.12
CA ILE A 137 9.74 16.16 -0.38
C ILE A 137 8.68 15.42 0.44
N LEU A 138 8.83 14.11 0.60
CA LEU A 138 7.91 13.30 1.40
C LEU A 138 7.88 13.76 2.85
N THR A 139 9.03 14.10 3.43
CA THR A 139 9.11 14.66 4.79
C THR A 139 8.23 15.90 4.92
N SER A 140 8.29 16.83 3.95
CA SER A 140 7.46 18.04 3.96
C SER A 140 5.96 17.70 3.91
N ILE A 141 5.56 16.77 3.04
CA ILE A 141 4.16 16.30 2.93
C ILE A 141 3.68 15.67 4.24
N ARG A 142 4.49 14.80 4.86
CA ARG A 142 4.15 14.10 6.11
C ARG A 142 4.10 15.03 7.30
N CYS A 143 5.03 15.97 7.39
CA CYS A 143 5.00 16.99 8.45
C CYS A 143 3.73 17.83 8.37
N ALA A 144 3.30 18.22 7.17
CA ALA A 144 2.03 18.92 6.98
C ALA A 144 0.84 18.08 7.47
N GLY A 145 0.78 16.79 7.11
CA GLY A 145 -0.25 15.86 7.61
C GLY A 145 -0.23 15.73 9.14
N LEU A 146 0.94 15.65 9.76
CA LEU A 146 1.05 15.55 11.22
C LEU A 146 0.62 16.84 11.93
N LEU A 147 0.83 18.01 11.32
CA LEU A 147 0.27 19.29 11.80
C LEU A 147 -1.26 19.32 11.73
N GLU A 148 -1.86 18.73 10.68
CA GLU A 148 -3.33 18.57 10.60
C GLU A 148 -3.86 17.64 11.71
N VAL A 149 -3.16 16.54 12.04
CA VAL A 149 -3.48 15.69 13.21
C VAL A 149 -3.45 16.54 14.49
N ALA A 150 -2.41 17.33 14.67
CA ALA A 150 -2.26 18.18 15.86
C ALA A 150 -3.41 19.19 15.99
N ASP A 151 -3.81 19.83 14.91
CA ASP A 151 -4.92 20.79 14.88
C ASP A 151 -6.26 20.10 15.22
N MET A 152 -6.52 18.94 14.64
CA MET A 152 -7.70 18.12 14.96
C MET A 152 -7.75 17.75 16.45
N LEU A 153 -6.64 17.25 17.02
CA LEU A 153 -6.56 16.86 18.42
C LEU A 153 -6.80 18.06 19.36
N LYS A 154 -6.21 19.22 19.04
CA LYS A 154 -6.45 20.47 19.81
C LYS A 154 -7.92 20.88 19.83
N LYS A 155 -8.61 20.77 18.69
CA LYS A 155 -10.03 21.13 18.58
C LYS A 155 -10.97 20.17 19.31
N GLN A 156 -10.61 18.89 19.38
CA GLN A 156 -11.49 17.84 19.92
C GLN A 156 -11.24 17.51 21.39
N THR A 157 -10.05 17.84 21.94
CA THR A 157 -9.73 17.48 23.32
C THR A 157 -10.00 18.59 24.34
N ARG A 158 -10.50 18.18 25.52
CA ARG A 158 -10.57 19.04 26.71
C ARG A 158 -9.42 18.77 27.70
N SER A 159 -8.59 17.77 27.47
CA SER A 159 -7.46 17.41 28.31
C SER A 159 -6.33 18.42 28.16
N LYS A 160 -6.02 19.18 29.24
CA LYS A 160 -4.88 20.12 29.28
C LYS A 160 -3.54 19.42 29.01
N GLN A 161 -3.40 18.18 29.52
CA GLN A 161 -2.19 17.39 29.32
C GLN A 161 -1.99 17.03 27.84
N LEU A 162 -3.04 16.59 27.15
CA LEU A 162 -2.98 16.32 25.73
C LEU A 162 -2.73 17.59 24.92
N GLN A 163 -3.37 18.72 25.26
CA GLN A 163 -3.12 20.00 24.60
C GLN A 163 -1.66 20.43 24.70
N SER A 164 -1.04 20.30 25.89
CA SER A 164 0.39 20.60 26.08
C SER A 164 1.30 19.68 25.29
N ALA A 165 1.03 18.36 25.29
CA ALA A 165 1.80 17.39 24.51
C ALA A 165 1.71 17.66 22.99
N VAL A 166 0.51 17.98 22.49
CA VAL A 166 0.29 18.34 21.08
C VAL A 166 0.99 19.64 20.73
N GLN A 167 1.05 20.63 21.63
CA GLN A 167 1.81 21.86 21.38
C GLN A 167 3.31 21.58 21.26
N SER A 168 3.86 20.72 22.12
CA SER A 168 5.25 20.27 22.04
C SER A 168 5.52 19.50 20.74
N MET A 169 4.57 18.68 20.30
CA MET A 169 4.64 17.95 19.04
C MET A 169 4.67 18.92 17.83
N VAL A 170 3.83 19.95 17.82
CA VAL A 170 3.84 20.98 16.75
C VAL A 170 5.20 21.64 16.64
N ALA A 171 5.81 22.04 17.76
CA ALA A 171 7.15 22.62 17.75
C ALA A 171 8.19 21.64 17.16
N ALA A 172 8.19 20.39 17.62
CA ALA A 172 9.13 19.37 17.13
C ALA A 172 8.94 19.04 15.64
N VAL A 173 7.70 19.03 15.15
CA VAL A 173 7.39 18.82 13.72
C VAL A 173 7.92 19.97 12.87
N ASN A 174 7.75 21.22 13.32
CA ASN A 174 8.27 22.39 12.60
C ASN A 174 9.80 22.36 12.53
N ASP A 175 10.47 22.10 13.66
CA ASP A 175 11.93 21.98 13.70
C ASP A 175 12.43 20.85 12.78
N TYR A 176 11.73 19.72 12.78
CA TYR A 176 12.06 18.57 11.94
C TYR A 176 11.85 18.89 10.45
N SER A 177 10.73 19.52 10.10
CA SER A 177 10.42 19.93 8.72
C SER A 177 11.42 20.95 8.19
N GLN A 178 11.86 21.89 9.03
CA GLN A 178 12.88 22.85 8.67
C GLN A 178 14.24 22.19 8.39
N LYS A 179 14.58 21.15 9.16
CA LYS A 179 15.87 20.45 9.03
C LYS A 179 15.89 19.46 7.85
N PHE A 180 14.82 18.66 7.67
CA PHE A 180 14.77 17.52 6.75
C PHE A 180 13.76 17.67 5.61
N GLY A 181 12.96 18.70 5.60
CA GLY A 181 12.03 19.01 4.51
C GLY A 181 12.65 19.89 3.43
N VAL A 182 11.85 20.24 2.46
CA VAL A 182 12.17 21.20 1.41
C VAL A 182 11.74 22.59 1.86
N THR A 183 12.65 23.55 1.84
CA THR A 183 12.36 24.94 2.23
C THR A 183 11.34 25.56 1.29
N GLY A 184 10.27 26.12 1.86
CA GLY A 184 9.22 26.79 1.10
C GLY A 184 8.29 25.86 0.32
N PHE A 185 8.30 24.55 0.62
CA PHE A 185 7.42 23.57 -0.03
C PHE A 185 5.94 23.88 0.22
N LYS A 186 5.15 23.99 -0.85
CA LYS A 186 3.73 24.36 -0.82
C LYS A 186 2.78 23.20 -1.12
N ASN A 187 3.32 22.07 -1.64
CA ASN A 187 2.55 20.94 -2.13
C ASN A 187 1.54 21.34 -3.22
N SER A 188 1.97 22.22 -4.14
CA SER A 188 1.13 22.80 -5.18
C SER A 188 1.01 21.95 -6.45
N GLY A 189 1.72 20.81 -6.52
CA GLY A 189 1.62 19.87 -7.63
C GLY A 189 2.95 19.64 -8.37
N PHE A 190 2.84 19.10 -9.59
CA PHE A 190 3.99 18.62 -10.36
C PHE A 190 4.97 19.75 -10.74
N ASP A 191 4.49 20.95 -11.05
CA ASP A 191 5.36 22.07 -11.45
C ASP A 191 6.32 22.49 -10.34
N GLU A 192 5.86 22.46 -9.07
CA GLU A 192 6.71 22.68 -7.92
C GLU A 192 7.82 21.62 -7.80
N ILE A 193 7.51 20.37 -8.14
CA ILE A 193 8.51 19.29 -8.15
C ILE A 193 9.57 19.53 -9.22
N VAL A 194 9.16 20.00 -10.40
CA VAL A 194 10.11 20.40 -11.48
C VAL A 194 11.03 21.51 -11.00
N GLU A 195 10.50 22.53 -10.31
CA GLU A 195 11.31 23.62 -9.74
C GLU A 195 12.29 23.11 -8.68
N ILE A 196 11.86 22.20 -7.79
CA ILE A 196 12.72 21.58 -6.77
C ILE A 196 13.84 20.79 -7.44
N CYS A 197 13.52 19.94 -8.43
CA CYS A 197 14.52 19.17 -9.18
C CYS A 197 15.55 20.08 -9.86
N SER A 198 15.11 21.21 -10.43
CA SER A 198 15.99 22.18 -11.08
C SER A 198 16.93 22.87 -10.10
N ARG A 199 16.48 23.11 -8.86
CA ARG A 199 17.25 23.79 -7.82
C ARG A 199 18.16 22.86 -7.02
N GLU A 200 17.68 21.67 -6.67
CA GLU A 200 18.32 20.77 -5.70
C GLU A 200 18.89 19.50 -6.34
N GLY A 201 18.66 19.29 -7.63
CA GLY A 201 19.04 18.08 -8.35
C GLY A 201 17.90 17.05 -8.41
N CYS A 202 18.01 16.10 -9.33
CA CYS A 202 17.02 15.06 -9.60
C CYS A 202 17.43 13.70 -9.03
N ASP A 203 17.93 13.64 -7.81
CA ASP A 203 18.24 12.39 -7.08
C ASP A 203 16.99 11.74 -6.46
N LEU A 204 15.81 12.08 -7.01
CA LEU A 204 14.53 11.53 -6.60
C LEU A 204 14.42 10.05 -6.98
N GLY A 205 14.25 9.20 -6.00
CA GLY A 205 14.08 7.76 -6.19
C GLY A 205 15.37 6.96 -6.29
N ARG A 206 16.52 7.60 -6.48
CA ARG A 206 17.80 6.91 -6.59
C ARG A 206 18.22 6.28 -5.26
N SER A 207 18.69 5.03 -5.30
CA SER A 207 19.20 4.32 -4.13
C SER A 207 20.47 3.54 -4.46
N SER A 208 21.54 3.78 -3.71
CA SER A 208 22.78 2.98 -3.76
C SER A 208 22.61 1.56 -3.18
N TYR A 209 21.51 1.32 -2.50
CA TYR A 209 21.19 0.06 -1.83
C TYR A 209 20.20 -0.81 -2.60
N TYR A 210 19.85 -0.45 -3.84
CA TYR A 210 18.74 -1.04 -4.57
C TYR A 210 18.82 -2.57 -4.74
N ALA A 211 19.95 -3.10 -5.22
CA ALA A 211 20.10 -4.54 -5.43
C ALA A 211 19.94 -5.35 -4.12
N ASP A 212 20.47 -4.82 -3.01
CA ASP A 212 20.36 -5.45 -1.69
C ASP A 212 18.92 -5.32 -1.14
N ALA A 213 18.25 -4.19 -1.39
CA ALA A 213 16.84 -4.00 -1.04
C ALA A 213 15.93 -4.97 -1.81
N LEU A 214 16.15 -5.17 -3.09
CA LEU A 214 15.41 -6.19 -3.86
C LEU A 214 15.55 -7.57 -3.21
N ALA A 215 16.79 -8.02 -2.97
CA ALA A 215 17.07 -9.35 -2.47
C ALA A 215 16.60 -9.57 -1.02
N ASN A 216 16.80 -8.59 -0.14
CA ASN A 216 16.61 -8.75 1.29
C ASN A 216 15.35 -8.04 1.83
N LEU A 217 15.02 -6.82 1.38
CA LEU A 217 13.86 -6.09 1.88
C LEU A 217 12.55 -6.69 1.34
N TYR A 218 12.51 -7.04 0.03
CA TYR A 218 11.32 -7.54 -0.67
C TYR A 218 11.41 -8.99 -1.12
N ASP A 219 12.54 -9.65 -0.91
CA ASP A 219 12.73 -11.08 -1.25
C ASP A 219 12.55 -11.37 -2.75
N TYR A 220 13.11 -10.49 -3.62
CA TYR A 220 13.17 -10.72 -5.05
C TYR A 220 14.31 -11.67 -5.41
N SER A 221 14.08 -12.54 -6.38
CA SER A 221 15.13 -13.34 -7.02
C SER A 221 15.76 -12.64 -8.22
N GLU A 222 15.06 -11.65 -8.77
CA GLU A 222 15.47 -10.89 -9.95
C GLU A 222 16.52 -9.84 -9.59
N SER A 223 17.53 -9.72 -10.42
CA SER A 223 18.45 -8.57 -10.44
C SER A 223 17.73 -7.31 -10.96
N PRO A 224 18.27 -6.12 -10.75
CA PRO A 224 17.73 -4.88 -11.32
C PRO A 224 17.51 -4.94 -12.82
N THR A 225 18.42 -5.56 -13.57
CA THR A 225 18.32 -5.70 -15.04
C THR A 225 17.21 -6.67 -15.45
N GLU A 226 17.07 -7.80 -14.75
CA GLU A 226 15.99 -8.75 -15.01
C GLU A 226 14.64 -8.16 -14.65
N LEU A 227 14.56 -7.37 -13.59
CA LEU A 227 13.35 -6.68 -13.17
C LEU A 227 12.90 -5.66 -14.23
N GLU A 228 13.83 -4.85 -14.75
CA GLU A 228 13.56 -3.95 -15.87
C GLU A 228 13.04 -4.68 -17.10
N ALA A 229 13.74 -5.77 -17.50
CA ALA A 229 13.33 -6.57 -18.65
C ALA A 229 11.93 -7.16 -18.49
N ARG A 230 11.57 -7.63 -17.29
CA ARG A 230 10.20 -8.08 -16.99
C ARG A 230 9.19 -6.96 -17.10
N GLY A 231 9.47 -5.78 -16.52
CA GLY A 231 8.61 -4.61 -16.61
C GLY A 231 8.36 -4.17 -18.05
N MET A 232 9.41 -4.12 -18.86
CA MET A 232 9.32 -3.82 -20.30
C MET A 232 8.48 -4.87 -21.05
N SER A 233 8.73 -6.16 -20.81
CA SER A 233 7.94 -7.24 -21.43
C SER A 233 6.45 -7.16 -21.10
N MET A 234 6.08 -6.82 -19.85
CA MET A 234 4.69 -6.61 -19.45
C MET A 234 4.08 -5.41 -20.19
N LEU A 235 4.83 -4.31 -20.27
CA LEU A 235 4.40 -3.10 -20.94
C LEU A 235 4.20 -3.34 -22.45
N ASP A 236 5.18 -3.93 -23.13
CA ASP A 236 5.14 -4.22 -24.56
C ASP A 236 3.98 -5.16 -24.94
N ARG A 237 3.65 -6.10 -24.07
CA ARG A 237 2.54 -7.04 -24.26
C ARG A 237 1.17 -6.35 -24.25
N GLU A 238 0.95 -5.42 -23.34
CA GLU A 238 -0.39 -4.88 -23.08
C GLU A 238 -0.61 -3.45 -23.63
N LEU A 239 0.46 -2.67 -23.81
CA LEU A 239 0.37 -1.30 -24.29
C LEU A 239 -0.34 -1.13 -25.65
N PRO A 240 -0.15 -1.99 -26.66
CA PRO A 240 -0.85 -1.85 -27.93
C PRO A 240 -2.37 -1.99 -27.82
N SER A 241 -2.86 -2.90 -26.96
CA SER A 241 -4.29 -3.07 -26.73
C SER A 241 -4.87 -1.92 -25.92
N PHE A 242 -4.14 -1.45 -24.90
CA PHE A 242 -4.53 -0.29 -24.12
C PHE A 242 -4.63 1.00 -24.96
N LYS A 243 -3.67 1.24 -25.87
CA LYS A 243 -3.73 2.40 -26.78
C LYS A 243 -4.98 2.36 -27.67
N ARG A 244 -5.33 1.19 -28.24
CA ARG A 244 -6.57 1.04 -29.03
C ARG A 244 -7.83 1.32 -28.19
N GLU A 245 -7.88 0.80 -26.94
CA GLU A 245 -8.99 1.06 -26.03
C GLU A 245 -9.14 2.55 -25.73
N VAL A 246 -8.03 3.25 -25.50
CA VAL A 246 -8.02 4.73 -25.33
C VAL A 246 -8.55 5.45 -26.57
N GLU A 247 -8.16 5.02 -27.78
CA GLU A 247 -8.63 5.59 -29.05
C GLU A 247 -10.13 5.40 -29.23
N GLU A 248 -10.65 4.19 -28.97
CA GLU A 248 -12.07 3.86 -29.08
C GLU A 248 -12.91 4.67 -28.09
N LEU A 249 -12.49 4.73 -26.82
CA LEU A 249 -13.20 5.51 -25.80
C LEU A 249 -13.09 7.01 -26.03
N ALA A 250 -11.94 7.52 -26.47
CA ALA A 250 -11.78 8.93 -26.82
C ALA A 250 -12.70 9.35 -27.95
N SER A 251 -12.81 8.52 -29.00
CA SER A 251 -13.75 8.72 -30.12
C SER A 251 -15.20 8.72 -29.65
N LYS A 252 -15.59 7.74 -28.83
CA LYS A 252 -16.94 7.62 -28.27
C LYS A 252 -17.33 8.82 -27.37
N LEU A 253 -16.36 9.36 -26.63
CA LEU A 253 -16.57 10.50 -25.73
C LEU A 253 -16.41 11.86 -26.42
N GLY A 254 -15.86 11.90 -27.64
CA GLY A 254 -15.58 13.15 -28.37
C GLY A 254 -14.43 13.97 -27.75
N VAL A 255 -13.40 13.30 -27.22
CA VAL A 255 -12.27 13.95 -26.53
C VAL A 255 -10.92 13.60 -27.16
N GLN A 256 -9.85 14.22 -26.68
CA GLN A 256 -8.49 13.91 -27.14
C GLN A 256 -8.11 12.46 -26.78
N THR A 257 -7.36 11.82 -27.67
CA THR A 257 -6.85 10.44 -27.50
C THR A 257 -5.69 10.43 -26.51
N LYS A 258 -6.03 10.61 -25.23
CA LYS A 258 -5.12 10.57 -24.08
C LYS A 258 -5.80 9.87 -22.91
N ALA A 259 -5.13 8.91 -22.30
CA ALA A 259 -5.72 8.08 -21.25
C ALA A 259 -6.25 8.89 -20.06
N GLU A 260 -5.50 9.91 -19.60
CA GLU A 260 -5.95 10.78 -18.51
C GLU A 260 -7.13 11.67 -18.89
N VAL A 261 -7.24 12.10 -20.16
CA VAL A 261 -8.38 12.89 -20.64
C VAL A 261 -9.64 12.01 -20.68
N VAL A 262 -9.50 10.76 -21.14
CA VAL A 262 -10.58 9.77 -21.11
C VAL A 262 -10.99 9.49 -19.67
N ALA A 263 -10.04 9.15 -18.79
CA ALA A 263 -10.29 8.89 -17.36
C ALA A 263 -11.00 10.07 -16.68
N HIS A 264 -10.48 11.28 -16.84
CA HIS A 264 -11.09 12.50 -16.29
C HIS A 264 -12.50 12.73 -16.81
N THR A 265 -12.73 12.55 -18.12
CA THR A 265 -14.04 12.74 -18.73
C THR A 265 -15.05 11.73 -18.19
N ILE A 266 -14.66 10.46 -18.05
CA ILE A 266 -15.49 9.42 -17.44
C ILE A 266 -15.82 9.80 -16.00
N SER A 267 -14.80 10.13 -15.21
CA SER A 267 -14.96 10.48 -13.80
C SER A 267 -15.86 11.71 -13.63
N LYS A 268 -15.65 12.77 -14.41
CA LYS A 268 -16.46 13.99 -14.35
C LYS A 268 -17.91 13.78 -14.76
N LYS A 269 -18.17 13.03 -15.86
CA LYS A 269 -19.51 12.79 -16.37
C LYS A 269 -20.43 12.09 -15.37
N LYS A 270 -19.84 11.21 -14.51
CA LYS A 270 -20.57 10.37 -13.56
C LYS A 270 -20.14 10.58 -12.11
N ALA A 271 -19.44 11.68 -11.83
CA ALA A 271 -18.91 11.96 -10.51
C ALA A 271 -19.97 11.83 -9.42
N LEU A 272 -19.64 11.04 -8.41
CA LEU A 272 -20.42 11.01 -7.18
C LEU A 272 -20.05 12.22 -6.32
N LYS A 273 -21.06 12.87 -5.75
CA LYS A 273 -20.81 13.88 -4.72
C LYS A 273 -20.01 13.24 -3.57
N ALA A 274 -19.01 13.92 -3.05
CA ALA A 274 -18.15 13.46 -1.95
C ALA A 274 -18.97 12.82 -0.81
N SER A 275 -20.04 13.46 -0.38
CA SER A 275 -20.95 12.96 0.68
C SER A 275 -21.66 11.63 0.35
N ARG A 276 -21.65 11.18 -0.91
CA ARG A 276 -22.30 9.93 -1.35
C ARG A 276 -21.30 8.79 -1.56
N VAL A 277 -20.00 9.06 -1.66
CA VAL A 277 -18.96 8.06 -1.97
C VAL A 277 -18.96 6.90 -0.97
N VAL A 278 -18.86 7.19 0.32
CA VAL A 278 -18.85 6.15 1.37
C VAL A 278 -20.17 5.33 1.37
N GLY A 279 -21.31 5.99 1.17
CA GLY A 279 -22.62 5.32 1.05
C GLY A 279 -22.70 4.40 -0.15
N TYR A 280 -22.18 4.84 -1.30
CA TYR A 280 -22.09 4.04 -2.52
C TYR A 280 -21.21 2.81 -2.31
N ILE A 281 -20.01 2.97 -1.77
CA ILE A 281 -19.08 1.86 -1.49
C ILE A 281 -19.71 0.84 -0.54
N LYS A 282 -20.39 1.28 0.53
CA LYS A 282 -21.10 0.37 1.45
C LYS A 282 -22.19 -0.44 0.75
N GLY A 283 -22.96 0.19 -0.13
CA GLY A 283 -23.97 -0.50 -0.93
C GLY A 283 -23.33 -1.47 -1.94
N LEU A 284 -22.32 -1.01 -2.67
CA LEU A 284 -21.58 -1.80 -3.65
C LEU A 284 -20.96 -3.05 -3.02
N LYS A 285 -20.29 -2.89 -1.85
CA LYS A 285 -19.70 -3.98 -1.08
C LYS A 285 -20.67 -5.13 -0.80
N GLN A 286 -21.92 -4.82 -0.43
CA GLN A 286 -22.93 -5.85 -0.13
C GLN A 286 -23.25 -6.75 -1.34
N HIS A 287 -23.22 -6.17 -2.55
CA HIS A 287 -23.45 -6.92 -3.79
C HIS A 287 -22.19 -7.68 -4.23
N VAL A 288 -21.05 -7.00 -4.26
CA VAL A 288 -19.77 -7.60 -4.69
C VAL A 288 -19.34 -8.73 -3.77
N ALA A 289 -19.56 -8.63 -2.45
CA ALA A 289 -19.27 -9.71 -1.51
C ALA A 289 -19.90 -11.05 -1.88
N LYS A 290 -21.16 -11.02 -2.37
CA LYS A 290 -21.87 -12.24 -2.80
C LYS A 290 -21.26 -12.84 -4.07
N LEU A 291 -20.82 -11.99 -5.00
CA LEU A 291 -20.19 -12.43 -6.24
C LEU A 291 -18.80 -13.03 -5.96
N VAL A 292 -18.00 -12.31 -5.18
CA VAL A 292 -16.63 -12.72 -4.82
C VAL A 292 -16.64 -14.01 -4.01
N SER A 293 -17.48 -14.10 -2.98
CA SER A 293 -17.50 -15.29 -2.09
C SER A 293 -17.92 -16.58 -2.78
N THR A 294 -18.70 -16.48 -3.85
CA THR A 294 -19.17 -17.65 -4.61
C THR A 294 -18.22 -18.06 -5.72
N ASN A 295 -17.58 -17.09 -6.37
CA ASN A 295 -16.93 -17.31 -7.67
C ASN A 295 -15.41 -17.11 -7.66
N ILE A 296 -14.87 -16.38 -6.68
CA ILE A 296 -13.45 -15.97 -6.67
C ILE A 296 -12.74 -16.46 -5.39
N VAL A 297 -13.16 -16.00 -4.23
CA VAL A 297 -12.49 -16.31 -2.95
C VAL A 297 -13.49 -16.38 -1.81
N LYS A 298 -13.43 -17.42 -0.98
CA LYS A 298 -14.32 -17.56 0.17
C LYS A 298 -14.05 -16.47 1.21
N ILE A 299 -15.12 -15.89 1.71
CA ILE A 299 -15.09 -14.86 2.75
C ILE A 299 -15.47 -15.52 4.08
N ASN A 300 -14.62 -15.38 5.11
CA ASN A 300 -14.96 -15.87 6.44
C ASN A 300 -16.23 -15.21 6.94
N PRO A 301 -17.23 -15.96 7.47
CA PRO A 301 -18.49 -15.38 7.98
C PRO A 301 -18.30 -14.35 9.10
N ARG A 302 -17.17 -14.37 9.80
CA ARG A 302 -16.82 -13.40 10.83
C ARG A 302 -16.02 -12.20 10.31
N TYR A 303 -15.86 -12.08 8.99
CA TYR A 303 -15.17 -10.97 8.36
C TYR A 303 -15.84 -9.64 8.67
N VAL A 304 -15.06 -8.68 9.15
CA VAL A 304 -15.53 -7.34 9.48
C VAL A 304 -14.62 -6.30 8.85
N THR A 305 -15.19 -5.41 8.05
CA THR A 305 -14.52 -4.21 7.53
C THR A 305 -15.37 -2.98 7.78
N ARG A 306 -14.74 -1.91 8.23
CA ARG A 306 -15.34 -0.58 8.32
C ARG A 306 -14.97 0.24 7.08
N VAL A 307 -15.96 0.71 6.35
CA VAL A 307 -15.74 1.69 5.26
C VAL A 307 -15.90 3.08 5.86
N VAL A 308 -14.83 3.87 5.77
CA VAL A 308 -14.75 5.23 6.31
C VAL A 308 -14.26 6.22 5.25
N GLU A 309 -14.50 7.49 5.46
CA GLU A 309 -13.84 8.55 4.71
C GLU A 309 -12.38 8.66 5.15
N THR A 310 -11.46 8.82 4.18
CA THR A 310 -10.05 9.08 4.50
C THR A 310 -9.93 10.42 5.20
N PRO A 311 -9.39 10.46 6.43
CA PRO A 311 -9.13 11.73 7.09
C PRO A 311 -8.20 12.62 6.27
N THR A 312 -8.37 13.93 6.32
CA THR A 312 -7.60 14.90 5.51
C THR A 312 -6.09 14.74 5.69
N TYR A 313 -5.65 14.50 6.92
CA TYR A 313 -4.23 14.28 7.25
C TYR A 313 -3.62 13.01 6.63
N LEU A 314 -4.45 12.05 6.20
CA LEU A 314 -4.04 10.86 5.47
C LEU A 314 -4.22 10.98 3.95
N SER A 315 -4.98 11.96 3.45
CA SER A 315 -5.29 12.08 2.02
C SER A 315 -4.05 12.29 1.15
N GLY A 316 -2.96 12.83 1.73
CA GLY A 316 -1.67 12.95 1.05
C GLY A 316 -0.91 11.63 0.90
N MET A 317 -1.21 10.63 1.75
CA MET A 317 -0.64 9.27 1.68
C MET A 317 -1.54 8.34 0.85
N PHE A 318 -2.84 8.53 0.92
CA PHE A 318 -3.88 7.72 0.27
C PHE A 318 -4.76 8.60 -0.62
N PRO A 319 -4.26 9.04 -1.78
CA PRO A 319 -4.98 10.03 -2.62
C PRO A 319 -6.30 9.48 -3.20
N SER A 320 -6.41 8.18 -3.43
CA SER A 320 -7.66 7.54 -3.91
C SER A 320 -8.39 6.81 -2.79
N GLY A 321 -7.65 6.18 -1.90
CA GLY A 321 -8.14 5.37 -0.80
C GLY A 321 -7.05 4.43 -0.31
N GLY A 322 -7.36 3.55 0.64
CA GLY A 322 -6.42 2.60 1.17
C GLY A 322 -7.03 1.64 2.19
N ALA A 323 -6.28 0.64 2.59
CA ALA A 323 -6.65 -0.31 3.62
C ALA A 323 -5.74 -0.20 4.84
N MET A 324 -6.30 -0.43 6.02
CA MET A 324 -5.52 -0.62 7.25
C MET A 324 -5.97 -1.91 7.95
N PHE A 325 -5.00 -2.72 8.35
CA PHE A 325 -5.22 -4.01 9.02
C PHE A 325 -5.04 -3.82 10.52
N LEU A 326 -6.10 -4.09 11.27
CA LEU A 326 -6.11 -3.90 12.71
C LEU A 326 -6.35 -5.23 13.43
N ASP A 327 -5.70 -5.39 14.58
CA ASP A 327 -5.85 -6.56 15.45
C ASP A 327 -5.56 -7.92 14.76
N PHE A 328 -4.73 -7.92 13.71
CA PHE A 328 -4.44 -9.09 12.87
C PHE A 328 -3.70 -10.23 13.62
N LEU A 329 -3.10 -9.96 14.79
CA LEU A 329 -2.55 -10.97 15.67
C LEU A 329 -3.57 -11.52 16.69
N THR A 330 -4.84 -11.13 16.62
CA THR A 330 -5.89 -11.51 17.56
C THR A 330 -6.93 -12.42 16.91
N LYS A 331 -7.85 -12.95 17.73
CA LYS A 331 -9.00 -13.74 17.25
C LYS A 331 -10.12 -12.91 16.63
N LYS A 332 -10.04 -11.60 16.74
CA LYS A 332 -11.06 -10.65 16.27
C LYS A 332 -10.40 -9.55 15.43
N PRO A 333 -9.76 -9.91 14.30
CA PRO A 333 -9.21 -8.90 13.41
C PRO A 333 -10.36 -8.05 12.87
N PHE A 334 -10.09 -6.78 12.63
CA PHE A 334 -10.97 -5.97 11.84
C PHE A 334 -10.16 -5.08 10.89
N GLN A 335 -10.79 -4.72 9.79
CA GLN A 335 -10.15 -4.00 8.72
C GLN A 335 -10.82 -2.64 8.55
N VAL A 336 -10.07 -1.68 8.05
CA VAL A 336 -10.59 -0.37 7.67
C VAL A 336 -10.30 -0.15 6.19
N PHE A 337 -11.36 0.06 5.43
CA PHE A 337 -11.27 0.54 4.07
C PHE A 337 -11.55 2.05 4.07
N MET A 338 -10.58 2.83 3.65
CA MET A 338 -10.66 4.28 3.52
C MET A 338 -10.95 4.66 2.09
N ALA A 339 -11.90 5.56 1.87
CA ALA A 339 -12.16 6.17 0.57
C ALA A 339 -11.88 7.67 0.65
N THR A 340 -11.02 8.18 -0.22
CA THR A 340 -10.67 9.60 -0.23
C THR A 340 -11.73 10.39 -0.95
N THR A 341 -12.25 11.41 -0.27
CA THR A 341 -13.29 12.32 -0.77
C THR A 341 -12.83 13.78 -0.75
N ASP A 342 -11.56 14.03 -0.35
CA ASP A 342 -10.95 15.37 -0.36
C ASP A 342 -10.86 15.87 -1.82
N PRO A 343 -11.55 16.97 -2.17
CA PRO A 343 -11.59 17.46 -3.55
C PRO A 343 -10.23 17.93 -4.06
N ARG A 344 -9.26 18.15 -3.18
CA ARG A 344 -7.87 18.48 -3.57
C ARG A 344 -7.12 17.25 -4.09
N ARG A 345 -7.55 16.04 -3.73
CA ARG A 345 -6.89 14.76 -4.05
C ARG A 345 -7.73 13.89 -4.97
N ALA A 346 -9.03 13.83 -4.73
CA ALA A 346 -10.00 13.08 -5.51
C ALA A 346 -11.19 14.01 -5.87
N PRO A 347 -11.00 14.96 -6.79
CA PRO A 347 -12.02 15.96 -7.12
C PRO A 347 -13.26 15.32 -7.74
N GLU A 348 -13.07 14.24 -8.47
CA GLU A 348 -14.14 13.55 -9.21
C GLU A 348 -13.86 12.06 -9.19
N THR A 349 -14.83 11.24 -8.77
CA THR A 349 -14.67 9.78 -8.70
C THR A 349 -15.90 9.10 -9.28
N SER A 350 -15.71 8.27 -10.31
CA SER A 350 -16.80 7.55 -10.96
C SER A 350 -17.20 6.27 -10.21
N PRO A 351 -18.42 5.75 -10.42
CA PRO A 351 -18.84 4.45 -9.92
C PRO A 351 -17.90 3.30 -10.33
N ALA A 352 -17.36 3.35 -11.54
CA ALA A 352 -16.46 2.34 -12.08
C ALA A 352 -15.07 2.36 -11.39
N GLU A 353 -14.52 3.54 -11.17
CA GLU A 353 -13.28 3.73 -10.43
C GLU A 353 -13.40 3.26 -8.97
N LEU A 354 -14.53 3.59 -8.32
CA LEU A 354 -14.83 3.11 -6.97
C LEU A 354 -15.04 1.59 -6.90
N LEU A 355 -15.53 0.96 -7.98
CA LEU A 355 -15.60 -0.51 -8.06
C LEU A 355 -14.19 -1.10 -8.14
N ASN A 356 -13.28 -0.52 -8.92
CA ASN A 356 -11.88 -0.95 -8.99
C ASN A 356 -11.19 -0.80 -7.63
N LEU A 357 -11.34 0.36 -6.99
CA LEU A 357 -10.82 0.62 -5.64
C LEU A 357 -11.38 -0.38 -4.62
N LEU A 358 -12.68 -0.67 -4.65
CA LEU A 358 -13.30 -1.66 -3.76
C LEU A 358 -12.71 -3.05 -3.96
N VAL A 359 -12.49 -3.47 -5.19
CA VAL A 359 -11.92 -4.79 -5.49
C VAL A 359 -10.49 -4.89 -4.96
N HIS A 360 -9.69 -3.85 -5.15
CA HIS A 360 -8.32 -3.78 -4.66
C HIS A 360 -8.24 -3.76 -3.12
N GLU A 361 -8.88 -2.78 -2.50
CA GLU A 361 -8.73 -2.52 -1.06
C GLU A 361 -9.50 -3.54 -0.20
N GLU A 362 -10.77 -3.82 -0.56
CA GLU A 362 -11.63 -4.69 0.25
C GLU A 362 -11.34 -6.18 -0.01
N TYR A 363 -11.35 -6.60 -1.29
CA TYR A 363 -11.26 -8.02 -1.66
C TYR A 363 -9.83 -8.47 -1.99
N GLY A 364 -8.91 -7.55 -2.14
CA GLY A 364 -7.48 -7.80 -2.10
C GLY A 364 -6.97 -7.71 -0.65
N HIS A 365 -6.66 -6.51 -0.19
CA HIS A 365 -5.98 -6.26 1.08
C HIS A 365 -6.75 -6.69 2.33
N CYS A 366 -7.95 -6.15 2.54
CA CYS A 366 -8.70 -6.39 3.77
C CYS A 366 -9.09 -7.86 3.92
N LEU A 367 -9.50 -8.50 2.84
CA LEU A 367 -9.88 -9.92 2.86
C LEU A 367 -8.67 -10.83 3.11
N HIS A 368 -7.52 -10.54 2.45
CA HIS A 368 -6.27 -11.26 2.69
C HIS A 368 -5.87 -11.21 4.17
N SER A 369 -5.81 -10.03 4.74
CA SER A 369 -5.47 -9.86 6.16
C SER A 369 -6.45 -10.61 7.08
N SER A 370 -7.74 -10.50 6.80
CA SER A 370 -8.77 -11.13 7.64
C SER A 370 -8.77 -12.66 7.55
N ASN A 371 -8.71 -13.23 6.35
CA ASN A 371 -8.65 -14.67 6.15
C ASN A 371 -7.39 -15.26 6.80
N SER A 372 -6.25 -14.58 6.66
CA SER A 372 -4.98 -14.96 7.30
C SER A 372 -5.06 -14.96 8.83
N ALA A 373 -5.55 -13.88 9.43
CA ALA A 373 -5.67 -13.77 10.88
C ALA A 373 -6.65 -14.78 11.49
N MET A 374 -7.67 -15.18 10.72
CA MET A 374 -8.64 -16.18 11.12
C MET A 374 -8.26 -17.63 10.71
N SER A 375 -7.12 -17.79 10.03
CA SER A 375 -6.67 -19.08 9.46
C SER A 375 -7.75 -19.76 8.60
N PHE A 376 -8.37 -18.99 7.70
CA PHE A 376 -9.50 -19.42 6.89
C PHE A 376 -9.05 -19.82 5.48
N GLY A 377 -8.57 -21.05 5.35
CA GLY A 377 -8.02 -21.63 4.11
C GLY A 377 -6.62 -22.20 4.30
N ALA A 378 -5.73 -21.47 4.96
CA ALA A 378 -4.41 -21.93 5.40
C ALA A 378 -4.20 -21.61 6.89
N LYS A 379 -3.13 -22.14 7.46
CA LYS A 379 -2.75 -21.89 8.86
C LYS A 379 -1.36 -21.22 8.89
N PRO A 380 -1.28 -19.91 8.77
CA PRO A 380 0.00 -19.21 8.86
C PRO A 380 0.61 -19.39 10.27
N THR A 381 1.93 -19.44 10.33
CA THR A 381 2.69 -19.39 11.59
C THR A 381 2.68 -17.96 12.16
N LEU A 382 3.14 -17.80 13.41
CA LEU A 382 3.36 -16.47 13.99
C LEU A 382 4.30 -15.63 13.10
N THR A 383 5.42 -16.21 12.68
CA THR A 383 6.41 -15.54 11.84
C THR A 383 5.82 -15.02 10.54
N GLU A 384 4.89 -15.77 9.92
CA GLU A 384 4.20 -15.37 8.69
C GLU A 384 3.10 -14.33 8.91
N MET A 385 2.71 -14.09 10.15
CA MET A 385 1.75 -13.03 10.52
C MET A 385 2.44 -11.72 10.94
N LEU A 386 3.76 -11.73 11.20
CA LEU A 386 4.49 -10.51 11.53
C LEU A 386 4.72 -9.69 10.25
N GLN A 387 4.16 -8.50 10.23
CA GLN A 387 4.28 -7.60 9.08
C GLN A 387 5.73 -7.15 8.88
N SER A 388 6.15 -7.12 7.63
CA SER A 388 7.42 -6.58 7.15
C SER A 388 7.22 -5.96 5.78
N GLN A 389 8.21 -5.30 5.24
CA GLN A 389 8.13 -4.77 3.86
C GLN A 389 7.94 -5.90 2.83
N ALA A 390 8.60 -7.05 3.02
CA ALA A 390 8.39 -8.22 2.18
C ALA A 390 6.94 -8.76 2.25
N GLY A 391 6.33 -8.73 3.43
CA GLY A 391 4.94 -9.15 3.61
C GLY A 391 3.93 -8.17 3.00
N ASN A 392 4.21 -6.87 3.04
CA ASN A 392 3.40 -5.86 2.35
C ASN A 392 3.41 -6.08 0.83
N ALA A 393 4.56 -6.50 0.28
CA ALA A 393 4.68 -6.88 -1.13
C ALA A 393 3.69 -7.97 -1.53
N VAL A 394 3.54 -9.00 -0.71
CA VAL A 394 2.58 -10.10 -0.94
C VAL A 394 1.14 -9.57 -0.97
N SER A 395 0.79 -8.69 -0.07
CA SER A 395 -0.54 -8.09 -0.01
C SER A 395 -0.87 -7.27 -1.26
N GLU A 396 0.11 -6.49 -1.78
CA GLU A 396 -0.05 -5.72 -3.02
C GLU A 396 -0.23 -6.61 -4.24
N GLY A 397 0.56 -7.68 -4.35
CA GLY A 397 0.45 -8.62 -5.47
C GLY A 397 -0.90 -9.36 -5.50
N ILE A 398 -1.43 -9.76 -4.34
CA ILE A 398 -2.76 -10.37 -4.22
C ILE A 398 -3.84 -9.37 -4.66
N SER A 399 -3.75 -8.11 -4.22
CA SER A 399 -4.73 -7.08 -4.57
C SER A 399 -4.71 -6.76 -6.07
N PHE A 400 -3.54 -6.65 -6.66
CA PHE A 400 -3.39 -6.45 -8.10
C PHE A 400 -3.95 -7.63 -8.91
N HIS A 401 -3.67 -8.86 -8.49
CA HIS A 401 -4.23 -10.06 -9.11
C HIS A 401 -5.76 -10.08 -9.03
N ARG A 402 -6.33 -9.68 -7.90
CA ARG A 402 -7.78 -9.63 -7.67
C ARG A 402 -8.52 -8.70 -8.65
N GLU A 403 -7.93 -7.59 -9.04
CA GLU A 403 -8.53 -6.68 -10.02
C GLU A 403 -8.77 -7.40 -11.36
N VAL A 404 -7.79 -8.18 -11.81
CA VAL A 404 -7.88 -8.92 -13.08
C VAL A 404 -8.87 -10.08 -12.99
N GLU A 405 -8.86 -10.82 -11.89
CA GLU A 405 -9.82 -11.91 -11.67
C GLU A 405 -11.27 -11.42 -11.66
N PHE A 406 -11.51 -10.28 -11.02
CA PHE A 406 -12.86 -9.71 -11.01
C PHE A 406 -13.26 -9.22 -12.41
N LEU A 407 -12.34 -8.66 -13.18
CA LEU A 407 -12.57 -8.30 -14.59
C LEU A 407 -12.93 -9.54 -15.43
N ASN A 408 -12.17 -10.62 -15.30
CA ASN A 408 -12.44 -11.88 -15.99
C ASN A 408 -13.82 -12.43 -15.63
N TYR A 409 -14.15 -12.43 -14.34
CA TYR A 409 -15.47 -12.83 -13.86
C TYR A 409 -16.61 -11.98 -14.46
N LEU A 410 -16.45 -10.65 -14.56
CA LEU A 410 -17.44 -9.78 -15.19
C LEU A 410 -17.60 -10.09 -16.69
N ASN A 411 -16.52 -10.39 -17.39
CA ASN A 411 -16.55 -10.78 -18.79
C ASN A 411 -17.26 -12.12 -19.01
N GLU A 412 -17.02 -13.12 -18.17
CA GLU A 412 -17.75 -14.39 -18.18
C GLU A 412 -19.24 -14.20 -17.89
N MET A 413 -19.58 -13.34 -16.93
CA MET A 413 -20.95 -13.04 -16.56
C MET A 413 -21.74 -12.45 -17.74
N LYS A 414 -21.12 -11.63 -18.59
CA LYS A 414 -21.76 -11.07 -19.81
C LYS A 414 -22.14 -12.15 -20.83
N GLN A 415 -21.42 -13.27 -20.87
CA GLN A 415 -21.59 -14.33 -21.87
C GLN A 415 -22.64 -15.37 -21.50
N ARG A 416 -23.25 -15.29 -20.33
CA ARG A 416 -24.22 -16.27 -19.83
C ARG A 416 -25.40 -15.59 -19.12
N LYS A 417 -26.44 -16.39 -18.83
CA LYS A 417 -27.59 -15.93 -18.04
C LYS A 417 -27.15 -15.58 -16.60
N ALA A 418 -27.44 -14.36 -16.18
CA ALA A 418 -27.10 -13.87 -14.85
C ALA A 418 -27.87 -14.62 -13.74
N THR A 419 -27.17 -14.97 -12.67
CA THR A 419 -27.73 -15.53 -11.42
C THR A 419 -28.54 -14.47 -10.66
N THR A 420 -29.20 -14.88 -9.57
CA THR A 420 -29.97 -13.94 -8.73
C THR A 420 -29.09 -12.88 -8.09
N SER A 421 -27.90 -13.25 -7.60
CA SER A 421 -26.94 -12.29 -7.01
C SER A 421 -26.40 -11.31 -8.06
N GLU A 422 -26.10 -11.80 -9.26
CA GLU A 422 -25.64 -10.96 -10.38
C GLU A 422 -26.72 -9.99 -10.84
N ARG A 423 -27.96 -10.44 -10.97
CA ARG A 423 -29.09 -9.53 -11.28
C ARG A 423 -29.26 -8.43 -10.23
N ALA A 424 -29.09 -8.76 -8.93
CA ALA A 424 -29.15 -7.76 -7.86
C ALA A 424 -28.01 -6.73 -7.97
N PHE A 425 -26.79 -7.18 -8.31
CA PHE A 425 -25.65 -6.31 -8.57
C PHE A 425 -25.88 -5.40 -9.79
N LEU A 426 -26.32 -5.97 -10.93
CA LEU A 426 -26.65 -5.21 -12.13
C LEU A 426 -27.75 -4.14 -11.85
N LYS A 427 -28.79 -4.51 -11.08
CA LYS A 427 -29.83 -3.57 -10.67
C LYS A 427 -29.29 -2.46 -9.76
N PHE A 428 -28.31 -2.74 -8.93
CA PHE A 428 -27.64 -1.73 -8.12
C PHE A 428 -26.87 -0.74 -9.01
N LEU A 429 -26.04 -1.23 -9.93
CA LEU A 429 -25.25 -0.40 -10.85
C LEU A 429 -26.14 0.46 -11.76
N ALA A 430 -27.28 -0.06 -12.21
CA ALA A 430 -28.23 0.66 -13.07
C ALA A 430 -28.75 1.98 -12.45
N LYS A 431 -28.61 2.16 -11.14
CA LYS A 431 -28.96 3.42 -10.46
C LYS A 431 -27.92 4.53 -10.68
N TYR A 432 -26.73 4.18 -11.19
CA TYR A 432 -25.55 5.06 -11.24
C TYR A 432 -25.00 5.26 -12.66
N GLY A 433 -25.65 4.73 -13.71
CA GLY A 433 -25.22 4.98 -15.08
C GLY A 433 -25.35 3.78 -16.03
N GLY A 434 -25.97 2.69 -15.57
CA GLY A 434 -26.10 1.47 -16.38
C GLY A 434 -24.95 0.48 -16.16
N ALA A 435 -25.27 -0.82 -16.19
CA ALA A 435 -24.31 -1.86 -15.89
C ALA A 435 -23.26 -2.00 -16.99
N ASP A 436 -23.68 -2.00 -18.26
CA ASP A 436 -22.76 -2.21 -19.40
C ASP A 436 -21.74 -1.08 -19.51
N GLU A 437 -22.18 0.16 -19.31
CA GLU A 437 -21.32 1.34 -19.34
C GLU A 437 -20.32 1.32 -18.15
N ILE A 438 -20.77 0.97 -16.94
CA ILE A 438 -19.89 0.84 -15.79
C ILE A 438 -18.88 -0.30 -15.98
N PHE A 439 -19.24 -1.38 -16.66
CA PHE A 439 -18.31 -2.47 -16.95
C PHE A 439 -17.26 -2.08 -17.99
N GLU A 440 -17.64 -1.33 -19.03
CA GLU A 440 -16.69 -0.80 -20.00
C GLU A 440 -15.68 0.14 -19.32
N GLU A 441 -16.18 1.05 -18.49
CA GLU A 441 -15.35 1.97 -17.72
C GLU A 441 -14.48 1.22 -16.68
N TYR A 442 -15.00 0.20 -16.01
CA TYR A 442 -14.22 -0.65 -15.08
C TYR A 442 -13.08 -1.36 -15.82
N THR A 443 -13.34 -1.88 -17.01
CA THR A 443 -12.31 -2.51 -17.87
C THR A 443 -11.20 -1.50 -18.15
N PHE A 444 -11.55 -0.32 -18.62
CA PHE A 444 -10.61 0.77 -18.88
C PHE A 444 -9.78 1.15 -17.64
N PHE A 445 -10.42 1.38 -16.48
CA PHE A 445 -9.67 1.71 -15.25
C PHE A 445 -8.76 0.58 -14.80
N THR A 446 -9.19 -0.68 -14.94
CA THR A 446 -8.33 -1.84 -14.62
C THR A 446 -7.09 -1.87 -15.52
N HIS A 447 -7.24 -1.65 -16.83
CA HIS A 447 -6.12 -1.61 -17.77
C HIS A 447 -5.23 -0.39 -17.52
N LEU A 448 -5.80 0.79 -17.27
CA LEU A 448 -5.05 2.00 -16.92
C LEU A 448 -4.15 1.79 -15.69
N TRP A 449 -4.71 1.21 -14.63
CA TRP A 449 -3.93 0.93 -13.43
C TRP A 449 -2.88 -0.16 -13.64
N ARG A 450 -3.13 -1.15 -14.51
CA ARG A 450 -2.11 -2.13 -14.91
C ARG A 450 -0.94 -1.45 -15.63
N MET A 451 -1.20 -0.56 -16.58
CA MET A 451 -0.14 0.21 -17.26
C MET A 451 0.70 1.02 -16.27
N VAL A 452 0.06 1.70 -15.32
CA VAL A 452 0.76 2.42 -14.26
C VAL A 452 1.66 1.49 -13.44
N ARG A 453 1.18 0.31 -13.07
CA ARG A 453 1.97 -0.64 -12.26
C ARG A 453 3.12 -1.26 -13.04
N PHE A 454 2.99 -1.46 -14.34
CA PHE A 454 4.12 -1.86 -15.19
C PHE A 454 5.17 -0.75 -15.31
N LEU A 455 4.74 0.49 -15.48
CA LEU A 455 5.63 1.65 -15.42
C LEU A 455 6.36 1.76 -14.07
N ARG A 456 5.70 1.40 -12.95
CA ARG A 456 6.36 1.33 -11.64
C ARG A 456 7.52 0.35 -11.63
N VAL A 457 7.40 -0.83 -12.26
CA VAL A 457 8.49 -1.81 -12.35
C VAL A 457 9.67 -1.24 -13.14
N VAL A 458 9.40 -0.67 -14.33
CA VAL A 458 10.45 -0.08 -15.17
C VAL A 458 11.11 1.12 -14.48
N GLY A 459 10.30 1.99 -13.86
CA GLY A 459 10.79 3.18 -13.15
C GLY A 459 11.61 2.80 -11.92
N ASP A 460 11.16 1.83 -11.13
CA ASP A 460 11.88 1.31 -9.98
C ASP A 460 13.29 0.84 -10.38
N ALA A 461 13.38 0.02 -11.43
CA ALA A 461 14.64 -0.50 -11.92
C ALA A 461 15.54 0.61 -12.48
N ARG A 462 15.04 1.47 -13.37
CA ARG A 462 15.84 2.47 -14.08
C ARG A 462 16.33 3.59 -13.17
N ILE A 463 15.45 4.12 -12.31
CA ILE A 463 15.77 5.23 -11.43
C ILE A 463 16.76 4.79 -10.35
N ASN A 464 16.49 3.67 -9.67
CA ASN A 464 17.36 3.18 -8.60
C ASN A 464 18.69 2.57 -9.11
N SER A 465 18.78 2.18 -10.40
CA SER A 465 20.03 1.72 -11.04
C SER A 465 20.82 2.82 -11.72
N ASP A 466 20.44 4.09 -11.53
CA ASP A 466 21.11 5.26 -12.11
C ASP A 466 21.15 5.27 -13.66
N LYS A 467 20.19 4.58 -14.30
CA LYS A 467 20.04 4.59 -15.76
C LYS A 467 19.29 5.82 -16.26
N GLN A 468 18.37 6.32 -15.45
CA GLN A 468 17.59 7.53 -15.69
C GLN A 468 17.35 8.23 -14.36
N ASN A 469 17.40 9.56 -14.35
CA ASN A 469 16.84 10.32 -13.23
C ASN A 469 15.30 10.34 -13.34
N LEU A 470 14.60 10.80 -12.29
CA LEU A 470 13.13 10.80 -12.28
C LEU A 470 12.53 11.60 -13.43
N MET A 471 13.10 12.76 -13.79
CA MET A 471 12.55 13.60 -14.88
C MET A 471 12.73 12.94 -16.24
N GLU A 472 13.89 12.34 -16.50
CA GLU A 472 14.15 11.57 -17.73
C GLU A 472 13.21 10.36 -17.85
N PHE A 473 12.95 9.68 -16.73
CA PHE A 473 11.98 8.58 -16.70
C PHE A 473 10.56 9.06 -16.98
N ILE A 474 10.13 10.16 -16.37
CA ILE A 474 8.80 10.74 -16.61
C ILE A 474 8.63 11.13 -18.08
N ASP A 475 9.66 11.74 -18.69
CA ASP A 475 9.64 12.12 -20.09
C ASP A 475 9.58 10.89 -21.02
N TRP A 476 10.33 9.85 -20.72
CA TRP A 476 10.27 8.58 -21.42
C TRP A 476 8.88 7.93 -21.29
N ALA A 477 8.36 7.79 -20.08
CA ALA A 477 7.06 7.17 -19.83
C ALA A 477 5.90 7.91 -20.53
N ASN A 478 5.95 9.26 -20.53
CA ASN A 478 4.97 10.08 -21.25
C ASN A 478 5.00 9.80 -22.78
N ARG A 479 6.20 9.72 -23.38
CA ARG A 479 6.33 9.41 -24.83
C ARG A 479 5.84 8.00 -25.17
N GLU A 480 6.20 7.01 -24.34
CA GLU A 480 5.85 5.61 -24.62
C GLU A 480 4.37 5.31 -24.42
N THR A 481 3.77 5.82 -23.36
CA THR A 481 2.43 5.42 -22.93
C THR A 481 1.35 6.44 -23.24
N GLY A 482 1.72 7.70 -23.49
CA GLY A 482 0.77 8.81 -23.63
C GLY A 482 0.16 9.28 -22.31
N LEU A 483 0.60 8.75 -21.15
CA LEU A 483 0.20 9.27 -19.84
C LEU A 483 0.86 10.63 -19.59
N SER A 484 0.16 11.56 -18.94
CA SER A 484 0.77 12.87 -18.63
C SER A 484 1.92 12.75 -17.64
N LYS A 485 2.86 13.67 -17.74
CA LYS A 485 4.00 13.75 -16.81
C LYS A 485 3.56 13.84 -15.35
N SER A 486 2.51 14.62 -15.09
CA SER A 486 1.93 14.76 -13.75
C SER A 486 1.37 13.43 -13.24
N MET A 487 0.65 12.68 -14.07
CA MET A 487 0.12 11.36 -13.71
C MET A 487 1.25 10.37 -13.42
N VAL A 488 2.25 10.30 -14.29
CA VAL A 488 3.44 9.44 -14.08
C VAL A 488 4.13 9.79 -12.75
N TYR A 489 4.37 11.08 -12.49
CA TYR A 489 4.95 11.51 -11.21
C TYR A 489 4.13 11.01 -10.01
N HIS A 490 2.84 11.37 -9.97
CA HIS A 490 2.00 11.06 -8.80
C HIS A 490 1.79 9.55 -8.58
N GLN A 491 1.91 8.74 -9.62
CA GLN A 491 1.70 7.30 -9.53
C GLN A 491 2.99 6.49 -9.34
N VAL A 492 4.12 6.99 -9.80
CA VAL A 492 5.41 6.28 -9.70
C VAL A 492 6.21 6.76 -8.49
N PHE A 493 6.45 8.05 -8.36
CA PHE A 493 7.33 8.61 -7.33
C PHE A 493 6.93 8.30 -5.89
N PRO A 494 5.66 8.49 -5.44
CA PRO A 494 5.31 8.17 -4.06
C PRO A 494 5.49 6.69 -3.71
N ALA A 495 5.29 5.79 -4.68
CA ALA A 495 5.52 4.36 -4.48
C ALA A 495 7.00 4.03 -4.28
N HIS A 496 7.91 4.71 -5.00
CA HIS A 496 9.35 4.55 -4.82
C HIS A 496 9.84 5.03 -3.46
N GLN A 497 9.40 6.22 -3.06
CA GLN A 497 9.97 6.91 -1.91
C GLN A 497 9.25 6.60 -0.60
N GLY A 498 7.97 6.20 -0.67
CA GLY A 498 7.17 5.97 0.53
C GLY A 498 7.53 4.70 1.31
N ASN A 499 7.87 3.63 0.61
CA ASN A 499 8.16 2.31 1.21
C ASN A 499 9.56 1.78 0.84
N GLY A 500 10.39 2.60 0.23
CA GLY A 500 11.77 2.29 -0.14
C GLY A 500 11.92 1.67 -1.54
N PRO A 501 13.18 1.52 -2.00
CA PRO A 501 13.50 1.01 -3.33
C PRO A 501 13.08 -0.46 -3.46
N GLY A 502 12.42 -0.83 -4.55
CA GLY A 502 11.87 -2.16 -4.79
C GLY A 502 10.35 -2.28 -4.53
N TYR A 503 9.75 -1.39 -3.71
CA TYR A 503 8.32 -1.47 -3.41
C TYR A 503 7.43 -1.26 -4.64
N ALA A 504 7.77 -0.32 -5.49
CA ALA A 504 6.95 0.03 -6.65
C ALA A 504 6.73 -1.15 -7.61
N SER A 505 7.68 -2.10 -7.63
CA SER A 505 7.62 -3.32 -8.44
C SER A 505 6.72 -4.42 -7.87
N THR A 506 6.39 -4.37 -6.57
CA THR A 506 5.71 -5.48 -5.86
C THR A 506 4.35 -5.83 -6.46
N TYR A 507 3.57 -4.85 -6.87
CA TYR A 507 2.24 -5.01 -7.43
C TYR A 507 2.23 -5.97 -8.63
N ALA A 508 2.95 -5.59 -9.68
CA ALA A 508 2.91 -6.31 -10.95
C ALA A 508 3.71 -7.62 -10.88
N ILE A 509 4.91 -7.61 -10.30
CA ILE A 509 5.79 -8.78 -10.27
C ILE A 509 5.16 -9.93 -9.49
N LEU A 510 4.62 -9.67 -8.32
CA LEU A 510 3.99 -10.73 -7.54
C LEU A 510 2.60 -11.07 -8.07
N GLY A 511 1.83 -10.09 -8.55
CA GLY A 511 0.52 -10.37 -9.14
C GLY A 511 0.59 -11.28 -10.37
N GLU A 512 1.56 -11.07 -11.27
CA GLU A 512 1.83 -11.97 -12.41
C GLU A 512 2.31 -13.35 -11.94
N SER A 513 3.09 -13.42 -10.87
CA SER A 513 3.51 -14.70 -10.28
C SER A 513 2.32 -15.48 -9.73
N VAL A 514 1.43 -14.84 -8.99
CA VAL A 514 0.19 -15.46 -8.47
C VAL A 514 -0.68 -15.96 -9.62
N ALA A 515 -0.88 -15.15 -10.67
CA ALA A 515 -1.65 -15.53 -11.85
C ALA A 515 -1.06 -16.77 -12.54
N THR A 516 0.26 -16.83 -12.69
CA THR A 516 0.95 -17.98 -13.29
C THR A 516 0.74 -19.26 -12.48
N ILE A 517 0.91 -19.20 -11.15
CA ILE A 517 0.74 -20.35 -10.27
C ILE A 517 -0.74 -20.78 -10.19
N GLN A 518 -1.67 -19.83 -10.25
CA GLN A 518 -3.10 -20.10 -10.32
C GLN A 518 -3.45 -20.90 -11.58
N GLN A 519 -2.93 -20.51 -12.75
CA GLN A 519 -3.15 -21.26 -14.00
C GLN A 519 -2.57 -22.67 -13.94
N GLU A 520 -1.46 -22.87 -13.26
CA GLU A 520 -0.90 -24.20 -12.99
C GLU A 520 -1.84 -25.02 -12.09
N ALA A 521 -2.34 -24.43 -11.02
CA ALA A 521 -3.28 -25.07 -10.11
C ALA A 521 -4.57 -25.49 -10.82
N LEU A 522 -5.14 -24.64 -11.68
CA LEU A 522 -6.34 -24.93 -12.45
C LEU A 522 -6.10 -26.09 -13.44
N ARG A 523 -4.96 -26.13 -14.12
CA ARG A 523 -4.57 -27.26 -15.00
C ARG A 523 -4.43 -28.56 -14.23
N ASN A 524 -4.05 -28.50 -12.96
CA ASN A 524 -3.96 -29.65 -12.06
C ASN A 524 -5.31 -29.99 -11.36
N GLY A 525 -6.42 -29.40 -11.83
CA GLY A 525 -7.78 -29.71 -11.36
C GLY A 525 -8.19 -29.01 -10.07
N LYS A 526 -7.41 -28.06 -9.55
CA LYS A 526 -7.83 -27.24 -8.40
C LYS A 526 -8.95 -26.29 -8.83
N LYS A 527 -9.85 -25.95 -7.90
CA LYS A 527 -10.88 -24.94 -8.15
C LYS A 527 -10.32 -23.56 -7.87
N LEU A 528 -10.69 -22.58 -8.70
CA LEU A 528 -10.32 -21.16 -8.55
C LEU A 528 -10.56 -20.67 -7.12
N VAL A 529 -11.80 -20.83 -6.63
CA VAL A 529 -12.21 -20.36 -5.29
C VAL A 529 -11.38 -20.98 -4.16
N ASP A 530 -10.96 -22.24 -4.30
CA ASP A 530 -10.16 -22.92 -3.27
C ASP A 530 -8.70 -22.43 -3.31
N PHE A 531 -8.13 -22.25 -4.51
CA PHE A 531 -6.79 -21.68 -4.67
C PHE A 531 -6.70 -20.27 -4.08
N ASP A 532 -7.62 -19.39 -4.45
CA ASP A 532 -7.63 -18.01 -3.98
C ASP A 532 -7.93 -17.88 -2.49
N THR A 533 -8.75 -18.78 -1.96
CA THR A 533 -8.98 -18.83 -0.50
C THR A 533 -7.70 -19.25 0.23
N TYR A 534 -6.95 -20.21 -0.32
CA TYR A 534 -5.66 -20.60 0.22
C TYR A 534 -4.64 -19.44 0.14
N ALA A 535 -4.50 -18.82 -1.03
CA ALA A 535 -3.59 -17.69 -1.25
C ALA A 535 -3.89 -16.52 -0.27
N CYS A 536 -5.16 -16.14 -0.14
CA CYS A 536 -5.60 -15.07 0.76
C CYS A 536 -5.56 -15.42 2.26
N SER A 537 -5.01 -16.56 2.65
CA SER A 537 -4.95 -16.99 4.05
C SER A 537 -3.55 -17.40 4.52
N LEU A 538 -2.54 -17.15 3.70
CA LEU A 538 -1.14 -17.52 4.00
C LEU A 538 -0.42 -16.54 4.93
N GLY A 539 -1.03 -15.43 5.35
CA GLY A 539 -0.38 -14.39 6.12
C GLY A 539 0.40 -13.42 5.24
N PHE A 540 1.45 -12.86 5.81
CA PHE A 540 2.35 -11.89 5.19
C PHE A 540 3.79 -12.45 5.09
N PRO A 541 4.00 -13.69 4.61
CA PRO A 541 5.33 -14.23 4.48
C PRO A 541 6.10 -13.49 3.37
N PRO A 542 7.44 -13.51 3.40
CA PRO A 542 8.23 -13.05 2.27
C PRO A 542 7.88 -13.80 0.98
N ARG A 543 8.10 -13.14 -0.17
CA ARG A 543 7.67 -13.60 -1.49
C ARG A 543 8.06 -15.06 -1.80
N SER A 544 9.32 -15.42 -1.60
CA SER A 544 9.79 -16.77 -1.94
C SER A 544 9.12 -17.88 -1.10
N VAL A 545 8.74 -17.57 0.14
CA VAL A 545 7.98 -18.49 1.01
C VAL A 545 6.53 -18.55 0.54
N PHE A 546 5.94 -17.43 0.17
CA PHE A 546 4.57 -17.36 -0.35
C PHE A 546 4.42 -18.16 -1.63
N GLU A 547 5.29 -17.93 -2.63
CA GLU A 547 5.26 -18.63 -3.91
C GLU A 547 5.51 -20.15 -3.75
N GLU A 548 6.44 -20.55 -2.87
CA GLU A 548 6.68 -21.97 -2.56
C GLU A 548 5.43 -22.67 -2.03
N LYS A 549 4.72 -22.03 -1.08
CA LYS A 549 3.46 -22.58 -0.55
C LYS A 549 2.37 -22.65 -1.61
N LEU A 550 2.26 -21.64 -2.47
CA LEU A 550 1.29 -21.67 -3.57
C LEU A 550 1.59 -22.78 -4.57
N ARG A 551 2.86 -22.97 -4.96
CA ARG A 551 3.26 -24.06 -5.88
C ARG A 551 3.02 -25.43 -5.25
N THR A 552 3.36 -25.61 -3.97
CA THR A 552 3.07 -26.85 -3.25
C THR A 552 1.57 -27.15 -3.25
N TYR A 553 0.72 -26.13 -3.05
CA TYR A 553 -0.73 -26.30 -3.13
C TYR A 553 -1.20 -26.61 -4.56
N ALA A 554 -0.61 -25.97 -5.56
CA ALA A 554 -0.98 -26.15 -6.97
C ALA A 554 -0.65 -27.55 -7.50
N THR A 555 0.41 -28.20 -7.01
CA THR A 555 0.88 -29.51 -7.46
C THR A 555 0.42 -30.69 -6.61
N GLY A 556 0.05 -30.48 -5.35
CA GLY A 556 -0.45 -31.50 -4.39
C GLY A 556 -1.94 -31.49 -4.27
#